data_028d4e2cecba347fcfee0cc8f8616fd0
#
_entry.id   028d4e2cecba347fcfee0cc8f8616fd0
#
_cell.length_a   1.000
_cell.length_b   1.000
_cell.length_c   1.000
_cell.angle_alpha   90.00
_cell.angle_beta   90.00
_cell.angle_gamma   90.00
#
_symmetry.space_group_name_H-M   'P 1'
#
loop_
_entity.id
_entity.type
_entity.pdbx_description
1 polymer ?
#
loop_
_entity_poly.entity_id
_entity_poly.type
_entity_poly.pdbx_seq_one_letter_code
_entity_poly.pdbx_strand_id
1 'polypeptide(L)'
;MPYSAGRPLLLLPLTLAALHAQCTLPPAPGAGTPDTSFDTFFMQNGPGWTGADGTYSLPLPDGLNLWIWSDSFIGTVNPETRLRSNAIFQAHNSLTIQDQTTNTLTTVGYPPKKSSYFAPSNSADWFWPGDGIAIQTSPGVYSIKVLLLEWTGVFQFVGSSVATIAYPSMKLESIRPIALPDLTIEWGTRIFKGGAHYYLYGIKDPGTANKLPYVARFSKLSDLTDPSQWQYWNATSRTWVAGQSNATAMAGVPAITNEYSVHRLNAATGPFYLMTGMDPQDPPYPGWKYVTTYYSCTPQGPWTTRTVVYTTPETGAPGCSMGTLYTYDPKAHPEFPSGAGILVSYDVNANDSADLVCANDYKPSFIRVPIAGLEAGGPR
;
A
#
# COMPACT_ATOMS: atom_id res chain seq x y z
N MET A 1 49.02 -48.00 -50.82
CA MET A 1 47.77 -47.37 -50.46
C MET A 1 48.02 -46.55 -49.21
N PRO A 2 47.99 -45.23 -49.21
CA PRO A 2 48.23 -44.43 -48.02
C PRO A 2 46.92 -44.17 -47.27
N TYR A 3 46.92 -44.32 -45.93
CA TYR A 3 45.88 -44.03 -44.99
C TYR A 3 45.72 -42.51 -44.87
N SER A 4 44.52 -42.03 -45.11
CA SER A 4 44.11 -40.63 -44.85
C SER A 4 43.72 -40.48 -43.37
N ALA A 5 44.49 -39.68 -42.64
CA ALA A 5 44.18 -39.30 -41.23
C ALA A 5 43.11 -38.21 -41.23
N GLY A 6 41.94 -38.55 -40.73
CA GLY A 6 40.86 -37.59 -40.48
C GLY A 6 41.21 -36.64 -39.32
N ARG A 7 41.12 -35.34 -39.57
CA ARG A 7 41.27 -34.29 -38.52
C ARG A 7 40.01 -34.26 -37.66
N PRO A 8 40.12 -34.21 -36.32
CA PRO A 8 38.95 -34.00 -35.46
C PRO A 8 38.50 -32.55 -35.54
N LEU A 9 37.17 -32.35 -35.81
CA LEU A 9 36.51 -31.08 -35.71
C LEU A 9 36.33 -30.73 -34.21
N LEU A 10 37.03 -29.72 -33.73
CA LEU A 10 36.79 -29.14 -32.42
C LEU A 10 35.51 -28.29 -32.50
N LEU A 11 34.43 -28.80 -31.94
CA LEU A 11 33.21 -28.01 -31.65
C LEU A 11 33.49 -27.18 -30.38
N LEU A 12 33.74 -25.89 -30.56
CA LEU A 12 33.69 -24.91 -29.46
C LEU A 12 32.25 -24.75 -29.01
N PRO A 13 31.92 -24.89 -27.71
CA PRO A 13 30.61 -24.56 -27.22
C PRO A 13 30.44 -23.02 -27.27
N LEU A 14 29.50 -22.52 -28.06
CA LEU A 14 28.99 -21.15 -27.96
C LEU A 14 28.18 -21.05 -26.67
N THR A 15 28.79 -20.55 -25.61
CA THR A 15 28.04 -20.07 -24.43
C THR A 15 27.36 -18.80 -24.85
N LEU A 16 26.05 -18.88 -25.15
CA LEU A 16 25.18 -17.72 -25.18
C LEU A 16 25.13 -17.16 -23.73
N ALA A 17 25.96 -16.16 -23.44
CA ALA A 17 25.76 -15.30 -22.30
C ALA A 17 24.43 -14.54 -22.55
N ALA A 18 23.37 -14.93 -21.85
CA ALA A 18 22.16 -14.16 -21.80
C ALA A 18 22.54 -12.78 -21.23
N LEU A 19 22.59 -11.77 -22.08
CA LEU A 19 22.66 -10.38 -21.67
C LEU A 19 21.38 -10.11 -20.87
N HIS A 20 21.45 -10.29 -19.56
CA HIS A 20 20.44 -9.74 -18.67
C HIS A 20 20.56 -8.23 -18.81
N ALA A 21 19.54 -7.60 -19.39
CA ALA A 21 19.46 -6.16 -19.44
C ALA A 21 19.64 -5.65 -18.00
N GLN A 22 20.75 -4.95 -17.76
CA GLN A 22 21.05 -4.41 -16.45
C GLN A 22 19.97 -3.36 -16.13
N CYS A 23 19.22 -3.55 -15.04
CA CYS A 23 18.23 -2.57 -14.63
C CYS A 23 18.92 -1.23 -14.40
N THR A 24 18.43 -0.20 -15.08
CA THR A 24 18.87 1.19 -14.90
C THR A 24 17.74 1.96 -14.22
N LEU A 25 18.00 2.38 -12.99
CA LEU A 25 17.03 3.18 -12.25
C LEU A 25 16.85 4.55 -12.92
N PRO A 26 15.63 5.12 -12.94
CA PRO A 26 15.42 6.48 -13.38
C PRO A 26 16.13 7.45 -12.42
N PRO A 27 16.35 8.72 -12.83
CA PRO A 27 16.78 9.78 -11.91
C PRO A 27 15.83 9.86 -10.71
N ALA A 28 16.34 10.41 -9.59
CA ALA A 28 15.51 10.65 -8.42
C ALA A 28 14.23 11.41 -8.79
N PRO A 29 13.07 11.11 -8.12
CA PRO A 29 11.83 11.82 -8.42
C PRO A 29 11.98 13.32 -8.16
N GLY A 30 11.22 14.11 -8.92
CA GLY A 30 11.11 15.55 -8.68
C GLY A 30 10.24 15.85 -7.45
N ALA A 31 10.21 17.12 -7.06
CA ALA A 31 9.33 17.58 -5.99
C ALA A 31 7.87 17.39 -6.38
N GLY A 32 7.08 16.84 -5.43
CA GLY A 32 5.64 16.69 -5.56
C GLY A 32 4.92 18.03 -5.52
N THR A 33 3.78 18.09 -6.15
CA THR A 33 2.85 19.23 -6.11
C THR A 33 1.47 18.77 -5.69
N PRO A 34 0.68 19.56 -4.92
CA PRO A 34 -0.68 19.20 -4.54
C PRO A 34 -1.56 18.86 -5.76
N ASP A 35 -2.31 17.76 -5.66
CA ASP A 35 -3.36 17.43 -6.62
C ASP A 35 -4.72 17.88 -6.11
N THR A 36 -5.04 19.15 -6.35
CA THR A 36 -6.27 19.77 -5.86
C THR A 36 -7.54 19.14 -6.45
N SER A 37 -7.44 18.44 -7.57
CA SER A 37 -8.58 17.74 -8.16
C SER A 37 -8.94 16.49 -7.36
N PHE A 38 -7.95 15.71 -6.94
CA PHE A 38 -8.17 14.59 -6.04
C PHE A 38 -8.55 15.04 -4.63
N ASP A 39 -7.90 16.08 -4.09
CA ASP A 39 -8.30 16.66 -2.81
C ASP A 39 -9.78 17.06 -2.82
N THR A 40 -10.23 17.79 -3.87
CA THR A 40 -11.63 18.21 -4.02
C THR A 40 -12.57 17.02 -4.17
N PHE A 41 -12.18 16.00 -4.95
CA PHE A 41 -12.98 14.79 -5.14
C PHE A 41 -13.25 14.08 -3.79
N PHE A 42 -12.26 13.99 -2.91
CA PHE A 42 -12.42 13.36 -1.60
C PHE A 42 -12.98 14.26 -0.51
N MET A 43 -13.31 15.51 -0.81
CA MET A 43 -14.06 16.39 0.10
C MET A 43 -15.57 16.06 0.10
N GLN A 44 -15.91 14.80 0.41
CA GLN A 44 -17.28 14.31 0.37
C GLN A 44 -18.14 14.92 1.50
N ASN A 45 -19.41 15.23 1.15
CA ASN A 45 -20.40 15.72 2.10
C ASN A 45 -21.37 14.62 2.57
N GLY A 46 -21.25 13.42 2.01
CA GLY A 46 -22.19 12.33 2.28
C GLY A 46 -23.52 12.46 1.51
N PRO A 47 -24.52 11.64 1.80
CA PRO A 47 -24.48 10.60 2.83
C PRO A 47 -23.54 9.44 2.48
N GLY A 48 -22.84 8.91 3.48
CA GLY A 48 -21.88 7.82 3.34
C GLY A 48 -20.51 8.20 3.88
N TRP A 49 -19.43 7.77 3.20
CA TRP A 49 -18.06 8.10 3.56
C TRP A 49 -17.78 9.59 3.48
N THR A 50 -17.13 10.15 4.51
CA THR A 50 -16.85 11.59 4.60
C THR A 50 -15.41 11.91 5.04
N GLY A 51 -14.59 10.91 5.23
CA GLY A 51 -13.18 11.02 5.60
C GLY A 51 -12.68 9.74 6.24
N ALA A 52 -11.43 9.43 6.06
CA ALA A 52 -10.76 8.26 6.60
C ALA A 52 -9.25 8.41 6.51
N ASP A 53 -8.53 7.42 7.06
CA ASP A 53 -7.11 7.17 6.86
C ASP A 53 -6.87 5.79 6.23
N GLY A 54 -5.59 5.38 6.15
CA GLY A 54 -5.21 4.08 5.60
C GLY A 54 -5.41 3.97 4.08
N THR A 55 -5.35 5.05 3.36
CA THR A 55 -5.69 5.27 1.95
C THR A 55 -5.05 4.26 0.96
N TYR A 56 -5.58 3.03 0.87
CA TYR A 56 -5.19 2.05 -0.17
C TYR A 56 -6.13 2.10 -1.36
N SER A 57 -5.62 1.87 -2.55
CA SER A 57 -6.41 1.79 -3.78
C SER A 57 -6.11 0.55 -4.59
N LEU A 58 -7.12 0.03 -5.26
CA LEU A 58 -7.05 -1.19 -6.06
C LEU A 58 -7.84 -1.00 -7.35
N PRO A 59 -7.20 -1.08 -8.54
CA PRO A 59 -7.93 -1.05 -9.79
C PRO A 59 -8.81 -2.29 -9.94
N LEU A 60 -10.05 -2.09 -10.37
CA LEU A 60 -11.03 -3.13 -10.61
C LEU A 60 -11.12 -3.49 -12.10
N PRO A 61 -11.58 -4.70 -12.44
CA PRO A 61 -11.55 -5.21 -13.82
C PRO A 61 -12.41 -4.44 -14.82
N ASP A 62 -13.39 -3.70 -14.33
CA ASP A 62 -14.33 -2.90 -15.15
C ASP A 62 -13.93 -1.41 -15.28
N GLY A 63 -12.71 -1.07 -14.81
CA GLY A 63 -12.18 0.29 -14.86
C GLY A 63 -12.57 1.17 -13.69
N LEU A 64 -13.32 0.64 -12.73
CA LEU A 64 -13.56 1.29 -11.45
C LEU A 64 -12.32 1.16 -10.53
N ASN A 65 -12.32 1.88 -9.41
CA ASN A 65 -11.28 1.77 -8.40
C ASN A 65 -11.92 1.53 -7.03
N LEU A 66 -11.43 0.51 -6.33
CA LEU A 66 -11.77 0.27 -4.94
C LEU A 66 -10.78 1.05 -4.06
N TRP A 67 -11.32 1.84 -3.13
CA TRP A 67 -10.55 2.42 -2.05
C TRP A 67 -10.83 1.65 -0.77
N ILE A 68 -9.78 1.32 -0.06
CA ILE A 68 -9.79 0.55 1.18
C ILE A 68 -9.29 1.49 2.27
N TRP A 69 -10.12 1.71 3.30
CA TRP A 69 -9.90 2.68 4.34
C TRP A 69 -9.79 2.02 5.69
N SER A 70 -8.95 2.56 6.56
CA SER A 70 -8.95 2.25 7.98
C SER A 70 -10.00 3.08 8.72
N ASP A 71 -9.72 3.74 9.83
CA ASP A 71 -10.72 4.49 10.60
C ASP A 71 -11.46 5.49 9.70
N SER A 72 -12.79 5.40 9.71
CA SER A 72 -13.63 6.08 8.73
C SER A 72 -14.82 6.77 9.39
N PHE A 73 -15.15 7.94 8.89
CA PHE A 73 -16.37 8.65 9.27
C PHE A 73 -17.48 8.46 8.22
N ILE A 74 -18.58 7.85 8.63
CA ILE A 74 -19.75 7.54 7.78
C ILE A 74 -20.93 8.40 8.24
N GLY A 75 -21.40 9.29 7.38
CA GLY A 75 -22.52 10.20 7.71
C GLY A 75 -22.63 11.36 6.73
N THR A 76 -22.84 12.56 7.25
CA THR A 76 -22.93 13.79 6.48
C THR A 76 -22.05 14.90 7.05
N VAL A 77 -21.61 15.78 6.18
CA VAL A 77 -20.81 16.97 6.49
C VAL A 77 -21.57 18.20 5.98
N ASN A 78 -21.63 19.25 6.77
CA ASN A 78 -22.13 20.53 6.31
C ASN A 78 -21.17 21.09 5.24
N PRO A 79 -21.62 21.37 4.01
CA PRO A 79 -20.74 21.78 2.92
C PRO A 79 -20.07 23.15 3.14
N GLU A 80 -20.71 24.04 3.91
CA GLU A 80 -20.22 25.40 4.16
C GLU A 80 -19.21 25.44 5.30
N THR A 81 -19.55 24.78 6.43
CA THR A 81 -18.71 24.81 7.63
C THR A 81 -17.69 23.67 7.68
N ARG A 82 -17.86 22.65 6.85
CA ARG A 82 -17.11 21.39 6.87
C ARG A 82 -17.20 20.62 8.19
N LEU A 83 -18.20 20.93 9.03
CA LEU A 83 -18.45 20.21 10.26
C LEU A 83 -19.24 18.93 10.01
N ARG A 84 -18.80 17.85 10.62
CA ARG A 84 -19.50 16.57 10.64
C ARG A 84 -20.76 16.66 11.47
N SER A 85 -21.84 16.04 11.03
CA SER A 85 -23.08 15.99 11.78
C SER A 85 -22.95 15.11 13.03
N ASN A 86 -23.76 15.39 14.07
CA ASN A 86 -23.80 14.56 15.28
C ASN A 86 -24.26 13.11 15.05
N ALA A 87 -24.82 12.81 13.87
CA ALA A 87 -25.22 11.46 13.47
C ALA A 87 -24.13 10.69 12.74
N ILE A 88 -22.90 11.23 12.70
CA ILE A 88 -21.79 10.56 12.07
C ILE A 88 -21.36 9.35 12.90
N PHE A 89 -20.99 8.29 12.21
CA PHE A 89 -20.51 7.06 12.81
C PHE A 89 -19.06 6.83 12.42
N GLN A 90 -18.23 6.53 13.39
CA GLN A 90 -16.86 6.10 13.18
C GLN A 90 -16.79 4.58 13.04
N ALA A 91 -16.20 4.09 11.94
CA ALA A 91 -15.95 2.68 11.67
C ALA A 91 -14.44 2.44 11.60
N HIS A 92 -13.96 1.29 12.08
CA HIS A 92 -12.55 0.94 12.00
C HIS A 92 -12.09 0.58 10.58
N ASN A 93 -13.02 0.42 9.67
CA ASN A 93 -12.71 0.26 8.25
C ASN A 93 -13.96 0.46 7.39
N SER A 94 -13.72 0.90 6.17
CA SER A 94 -14.76 1.04 5.15
C SER A 94 -14.19 0.80 3.75
N LEU A 95 -15.08 0.61 2.79
CA LEU A 95 -14.75 0.49 1.38
C LEU A 95 -15.54 1.52 0.58
N THR A 96 -14.90 2.13 -0.42
CA THR A 96 -15.60 2.96 -1.40
C THR A 96 -15.20 2.58 -2.82
N ILE A 97 -16.13 2.71 -3.76
CA ILE A 97 -15.88 2.52 -5.20
C ILE A 97 -15.91 3.88 -5.87
N GLN A 98 -14.82 4.20 -6.54
CA GLN A 98 -14.70 5.39 -7.39
C GLN A 98 -14.98 5.02 -8.85
N ASP A 99 -15.89 5.75 -9.46
CA ASP A 99 -16.08 5.79 -10.91
C ASP A 99 -15.54 7.13 -11.44
N GLN A 100 -14.42 7.10 -12.14
CA GLN A 100 -13.83 8.30 -12.74
C GLN A 100 -14.65 8.84 -13.90
N THR A 101 -15.46 8.00 -14.58
CA THR A 101 -16.28 8.42 -15.71
C THR A 101 -17.45 9.29 -15.26
N THR A 102 -18.09 8.91 -14.17
CA THR A 102 -19.21 9.66 -13.59
C THR A 102 -18.78 10.62 -12.48
N ASN A 103 -17.50 10.59 -12.10
CA ASN A 103 -16.93 11.36 -11.00
C ASN A 103 -17.68 11.13 -9.68
N THR A 104 -17.99 9.86 -9.37
CA THR A 104 -18.74 9.48 -8.17
C THR A 104 -17.91 8.61 -7.24
N LEU A 105 -18.18 8.73 -5.93
CA LEU A 105 -17.65 7.89 -4.86
C LEU A 105 -18.82 7.22 -4.13
N THR A 106 -18.90 5.89 -4.19
CA THR A 106 -19.98 5.12 -3.57
C THR A 106 -19.45 4.35 -2.37
N THR A 107 -20.06 4.54 -1.20
CA THR A 107 -19.71 3.78 0.01
C THR A 107 -20.34 2.38 -0.06
N VAL A 108 -19.51 1.35 0.01
CA VAL A 108 -19.95 -0.03 -0.07
C VAL A 108 -20.79 -0.40 1.17
N GLY A 109 -21.98 -0.96 0.92
CA GLY A 109 -22.88 -1.41 1.99
C GLY A 109 -23.64 -0.30 2.72
N TYR A 110 -23.63 0.93 2.22
CA TYR A 110 -24.41 2.04 2.79
C TYR A 110 -25.65 2.37 1.93
N PRO A 111 -26.81 2.76 2.51
CA PRO A 111 -27.33 2.29 3.76
C PRO A 111 -27.80 0.84 3.66
N PRO A 112 -27.85 -0.01 4.71
CA PRO A 112 -28.21 0.33 6.08
C PRO A 112 -27.11 0.10 7.14
N LYS A 113 -25.90 -0.32 6.77
CA LYS A 113 -24.88 -0.66 7.77
C LYS A 113 -24.05 0.56 8.19
N LYS A 114 -24.24 0.99 9.43
CA LYS A 114 -23.32 1.88 10.16
C LYS A 114 -22.35 1.00 10.97
N SER A 115 -21.47 0.27 10.34
CA SER A 115 -20.49 -0.61 11.00
C SER A 115 -19.28 -0.78 10.11
N SER A 116 -18.18 -1.20 10.69
CA SER A 116 -17.00 -1.62 9.92
C SER A 116 -17.39 -2.67 8.90
N TYR A 117 -16.80 -2.58 7.71
CA TYR A 117 -17.05 -3.56 6.65
C TYR A 117 -16.46 -4.92 7.01
N PHE A 118 -15.26 -4.93 7.59
CA PHE A 118 -14.61 -6.09 8.15
C PHE A 118 -14.72 -6.02 9.68
N ALA A 119 -15.24 -7.09 10.28
CA ALA A 119 -15.34 -7.21 11.73
C ALA A 119 -14.68 -8.51 12.19
N PRO A 120 -13.79 -8.48 13.20
CA PRO A 120 -13.23 -9.68 13.78
C PRO A 120 -14.31 -10.45 14.56
N SER A 121 -14.02 -11.71 14.89
CA SER A 121 -14.91 -12.55 15.69
C SER A 121 -14.98 -12.11 17.16
N ASN A 122 -13.89 -11.55 17.69
CA ASN A 122 -13.85 -10.93 19.00
C ASN A 122 -14.28 -9.46 18.86
N SER A 123 -15.36 -9.08 19.51
CA SER A 123 -15.91 -7.72 19.44
C SER A 123 -15.08 -6.66 20.18
N ALA A 124 -14.07 -7.06 20.95
CA ALA A 124 -13.11 -6.16 21.57
C ALA A 124 -11.96 -5.77 20.63
N ASP A 125 -11.83 -6.46 19.51
CA ASP A 125 -10.80 -6.27 18.52
C ASP A 125 -11.35 -5.51 17.31
N TRP A 126 -10.43 -5.03 16.46
CA TRP A 126 -10.79 -4.40 15.19
C TRP A 126 -9.78 -4.74 14.11
N PHE A 127 -10.18 -4.55 12.85
CA PHE A 127 -9.28 -4.64 11.71
C PHE A 127 -8.96 -3.25 11.17
N TRP A 128 -7.68 -2.96 11.00
CA TRP A 128 -7.21 -1.97 10.04
C TRP A 128 -6.78 -2.71 8.78
N PRO A 129 -7.39 -2.41 7.62
CA PRO A 129 -7.01 -3.05 6.38
C PRO A 129 -5.62 -2.60 5.92
N GLY A 130 -4.90 -3.52 5.33
CA GLY A 130 -3.77 -3.25 4.47
C GLY A 130 -4.19 -3.29 3.00
N ASP A 131 -3.25 -3.67 2.15
CA ASP A 131 -3.46 -3.71 0.71
C ASP A 131 -4.34 -4.89 0.25
N GLY A 132 -4.78 -4.82 -1.00
CA GLY A 132 -5.58 -5.85 -1.65
C GLY A 132 -5.10 -6.24 -3.04
N ILE A 133 -5.65 -7.34 -3.54
CA ILE A 133 -5.43 -7.82 -4.90
C ILE A 133 -6.73 -8.36 -5.50
N ALA A 134 -7.08 -7.90 -6.71
CA ALA A 134 -8.18 -8.48 -7.49
C ALA A 134 -7.65 -9.60 -8.38
N ILE A 135 -8.32 -10.73 -8.38
CA ILE A 135 -7.96 -11.90 -9.16
C ILE A 135 -9.14 -12.45 -9.95
N GLN A 136 -8.91 -12.85 -11.17
CA GLN A 136 -9.90 -13.57 -11.95
C GLN A 136 -9.92 -15.04 -11.51
N THR A 137 -11.09 -15.52 -11.07
CA THR A 137 -11.31 -16.91 -10.62
C THR A 137 -11.89 -17.78 -11.74
N SER A 138 -12.65 -17.16 -12.64
CA SER A 138 -13.14 -17.74 -13.90
C SER A 138 -13.44 -16.61 -14.89
N PRO A 139 -13.68 -16.88 -16.17
CA PRO A 139 -13.97 -15.83 -17.16
C PRO A 139 -15.09 -14.89 -16.68
N GLY A 140 -14.76 -13.59 -16.51
CA GLY A 140 -15.69 -12.55 -16.03
C GLY A 140 -16.05 -12.59 -14.55
N VAL A 141 -15.49 -13.53 -13.76
CA VAL A 141 -15.71 -13.62 -12.31
C VAL A 141 -14.43 -13.29 -11.57
N TYR A 142 -14.54 -12.39 -10.61
CA TYR A 142 -13.40 -11.90 -9.85
C TYR A 142 -13.61 -12.06 -8.34
N SER A 143 -12.50 -12.20 -7.64
CA SER A 143 -12.44 -12.19 -6.18
C SER A 143 -11.40 -11.16 -5.76
N ILE A 144 -11.74 -10.37 -4.76
CA ILE A 144 -10.80 -9.43 -4.15
C ILE A 144 -10.31 -10.02 -2.85
N LYS A 145 -8.99 -10.06 -2.66
CA LYS A 145 -8.37 -10.40 -1.39
C LYS A 145 -7.88 -9.11 -0.75
N VAL A 146 -8.28 -8.85 0.49
CA VAL A 146 -7.83 -7.71 1.28
C VAL A 146 -7.10 -8.23 2.52
N LEU A 147 -5.91 -7.72 2.75
CA LEU A 147 -5.15 -8.02 3.95
C LEU A 147 -5.73 -7.20 5.11
N LEU A 148 -5.84 -7.83 6.27
CA LEU A 148 -6.39 -7.22 7.46
C LEU A 148 -5.40 -7.41 8.60
N LEU A 149 -5.05 -6.32 9.27
CA LEU A 149 -4.25 -6.34 10.50
C LEU A 149 -5.21 -6.23 11.69
N GLU A 150 -5.20 -7.22 12.55
CA GLU A 150 -6.06 -7.30 13.73
C GLU A 150 -5.38 -6.68 14.95
N TRP A 151 -6.11 -5.82 15.62
CA TRP A 151 -5.65 -5.05 16.75
C TRP A 151 -6.59 -5.18 17.93
N THR A 152 -6.04 -5.05 19.16
CA THR A 152 -6.80 -5.06 20.40
C THR A 152 -6.26 -4.02 21.39
N GLY A 153 -7.06 -3.67 22.39
CA GLY A 153 -6.63 -2.81 23.50
C GLY A 153 -6.06 -1.46 23.08
N VAL A 154 -4.83 -1.14 23.45
CA VAL A 154 -4.14 0.09 23.06
C VAL A 154 -3.10 -0.27 21.97
N PHE A 155 -3.59 -0.43 20.74
CA PHE A 155 -2.75 -0.71 19.56
C PHE A 155 -1.83 -1.94 19.70
N GLN A 156 -2.34 -3.03 20.29
CA GLN A 156 -1.63 -4.29 20.32
C GLN A 156 -1.99 -5.10 19.07
N PHE A 157 -1.01 -5.41 18.24
CA PHE A 157 -1.17 -6.29 17.08
C PHE A 157 -1.45 -7.73 17.55
N VAL A 158 -2.52 -8.33 17.01
CA VAL A 158 -2.99 -9.68 17.35
C VAL A 158 -2.70 -10.67 16.24
N GLY A 159 -2.71 -10.22 14.99
CA GLY A 159 -2.45 -11.08 13.84
C GLY A 159 -2.88 -10.45 12.53
N SER A 160 -2.61 -11.17 11.45
CA SER A 160 -3.08 -10.80 10.11
C SER A 160 -4.09 -11.80 9.61
N SER A 161 -5.05 -11.31 8.83
CA SER A 161 -6.09 -12.11 8.18
C SER A 161 -6.24 -11.73 6.70
N VAL A 162 -6.91 -12.57 5.95
CA VAL A 162 -7.27 -12.32 4.54
C VAL A 162 -8.77 -12.33 4.41
N ALA A 163 -9.36 -11.19 4.05
CA ALA A 163 -10.75 -11.12 3.62
C ALA A 163 -10.87 -11.54 2.15
N THR A 164 -11.97 -12.23 1.82
CA THR A 164 -12.36 -12.55 0.46
C THR A 164 -13.68 -11.88 0.15
N ILE A 165 -13.71 -11.10 -0.93
CA ILE A 165 -14.88 -10.37 -1.39
C ILE A 165 -15.20 -10.81 -2.81
N ALA A 166 -16.46 -11.19 -3.06
CA ALA A 166 -16.95 -11.47 -4.42
C ALA A 166 -17.16 -10.15 -5.19
N TYR A 167 -16.63 -10.08 -6.40
CA TYR A 167 -16.84 -8.93 -7.27
C TYR A 167 -17.67 -9.32 -8.51
N PRO A 168 -18.67 -8.51 -8.94
CA PRO A 168 -18.92 -7.10 -8.55
C PRO A 168 -19.88 -6.91 -7.36
N SER A 169 -20.41 -7.97 -6.77
CA SER A 169 -21.43 -7.84 -5.71
C SER A 169 -20.93 -7.19 -4.42
N MET A 170 -19.64 -7.08 -4.25
CA MET A 170 -18.97 -6.60 -3.04
C MET A 170 -19.42 -7.35 -1.77
N LYS A 171 -19.80 -8.63 -1.92
CA LYS A 171 -20.18 -9.48 -0.80
C LYS A 171 -18.96 -10.05 -0.11
N LEU A 172 -18.81 -9.81 1.18
CA LEU A 172 -17.80 -10.46 2.00
C LEU A 172 -18.14 -11.96 2.10
N GLU A 173 -17.24 -12.83 1.64
CA GLU A 173 -17.42 -14.28 1.63
C GLU A 173 -16.76 -14.95 2.81
N SER A 174 -15.57 -14.48 3.21
CA SER A 174 -14.84 -15.03 4.34
C SER A 174 -13.77 -14.07 4.85
N ILE A 175 -13.39 -14.21 6.12
CA ILE A 175 -12.15 -13.71 6.71
C ILE A 175 -11.42 -14.94 7.25
N ARG A 176 -10.14 -15.10 6.87
CA ARG A 176 -9.31 -16.23 7.29
C ARG A 176 -8.01 -15.72 7.89
N PRO A 177 -7.65 -16.12 9.12
CA PRO A 177 -6.39 -15.75 9.71
C PRO A 177 -5.21 -16.32 8.91
N ILE A 178 -4.13 -15.57 8.85
CA ILE A 178 -2.82 -16.06 8.40
C ILE A 178 -2.18 -16.78 9.57
N ALA A 179 -1.76 -18.03 9.40
CA ALA A 179 -1.17 -18.82 10.47
C ALA A 179 0.29 -18.40 10.76
N LEU A 180 0.47 -17.15 11.18
CA LEU A 180 1.78 -16.57 11.45
C LEU A 180 2.51 -17.37 12.54
N PRO A 181 3.83 -17.65 12.37
CA PRO A 181 4.60 -18.39 13.36
C PRO A 181 4.85 -17.57 14.64
N ASP A 182 4.89 -16.26 14.51
CA ASP A 182 5.00 -15.26 15.57
C ASP A 182 4.48 -13.91 15.08
N LEU A 183 4.30 -12.95 15.98
CA LEU A 183 3.74 -11.62 15.72
C LEU A 183 4.80 -10.53 15.63
N THR A 184 6.07 -10.87 15.40
CA THR A 184 7.16 -9.88 15.33
C THR A 184 7.14 -9.03 14.06
N ILE A 185 6.46 -9.51 13.02
CA ILE A 185 6.28 -8.78 11.76
C ILE A 185 4.78 -8.72 11.44
N GLU A 186 4.29 -7.52 11.26
CA GLU A 186 2.92 -7.20 10.87
C GLU A 186 2.81 -7.32 9.35
N TRP A 187 2.37 -8.49 8.87
CA TRP A 187 2.25 -8.75 7.43
C TRP A 187 0.91 -8.24 6.89
N GLY A 188 0.96 -7.43 5.84
CA GLY A 188 -0.27 -6.94 5.22
C GLY A 188 -0.16 -5.58 4.54
N THR A 189 0.95 -4.89 4.71
CA THR A 189 1.13 -3.53 4.17
C THR A 189 1.00 -3.45 2.65
N ARG A 190 1.50 -4.46 1.92
CA ARG A 190 1.40 -4.50 0.45
C ARG A 190 1.42 -5.93 -0.06
N ILE A 191 0.61 -6.21 -1.12
CA ILE A 191 0.66 -7.46 -1.88
C ILE A 191 0.59 -7.18 -3.38
N PHE A 192 1.42 -7.84 -4.18
CA PHE A 192 1.29 -7.84 -5.64
C PHE A 192 1.88 -9.11 -6.26
N LYS A 193 1.48 -9.40 -7.50
CA LYS A 193 2.08 -10.45 -8.31
C LYS A 193 3.23 -9.89 -9.15
N GLY A 194 4.43 -10.46 -8.99
CA GLY A 194 5.61 -10.12 -9.78
C GLY A 194 6.24 -11.36 -10.42
N GLY A 195 6.00 -11.56 -11.71
CA GLY A 195 6.47 -12.76 -12.42
C GLY A 195 5.85 -14.04 -11.86
N ALA A 196 6.69 -14.97 -11.41
CA ALA A 196 6.26 -16.28 -10.90
C ALA A 196 5.80 -16.25 -9.43
N HIS A 197 5.96 -15.13 -8.72
CA HIS A 197 5.69 -15.04 -7.29
C HIS A 197 4.70 -13.93 -6.95
N TYR A 198 4.03 -14.09 -5.83
CA TYR A 198 3.40 -13.03 -5.07
C TYR A 198 4.41 -12.52 -4.04
N TYR A 199 4.46 -11.21 -3.86
CA TYR A 199 5.29 -10.54 -2.85
C TYR A 199 4.38 -9.93 -1.82
N LEU A 200 4.66 -10.20 -0.55
CA LEU A 200 3.92 -9.69 0.60
C LEU A 200 4.88 -8.90 1.48
N TYR A 201 4.50 -7.67 1.81
CA TYR A 201 5.29 -6.79 2.65
C TYR A 201 4.67 -6.67 4.02
N GLY A 202 5.54 -6.44 4.97
CA GLY A 202 5.18 -6.21 6.36
C GLY A 202 6.19 -5.32 7.05
N ILE A 203 5.91 -4.99 8.29
CA ILE A 203 6.72 -4.12 9.13
C ILE A 203 7.04 -4.81 10.45
N LYS A 204 8.27 -4.65 10.93
CA LYS A 204 8.58 -4.91 12.34
C LYS A 204 8.50 -3.60 13.08
N ASP A 205 7.48 -3.48 13.93
CA ASP A 205 7.26 -2.30 14.77
C ASP A 205 7.65 -2.63 16.24
N PRO A 206 8.76 -2.11 16.74
CA PRO A 206 9.15 -2.30 18.14
C PRO A 206 8.48 -1.29 19.09
N GLY A 207 7.45 -0.56 18.66
CA GLY A 207 6.83 0.52 19.43
C GLY A 207 7.69 1.79 19.52
N THR A 208 8.67 1.93 18.64
CA THR A 208 9.59 3.08 18.58
C THR A 208 9.71 3.58 17.13
N ALA A 209 10.50 4.63 16.91
CA ALA A 209 10.78 5.11 15.56
C ALA A 209 11.67 4.16 14.72
N ASN A 210 12.15 3.05 15.26
CA ASN A 210 13.00 2.07 14.55
C ASN A 210 12.16 0.98 13.85
N LYS A 211 11.17 1.39 13.06
CA LYS A 211 10.30 0.49 12.31
C LYS A 211 10.99 0.05 11.01
N LEU A 212 11.01 -1.25 10.75
CA LEU A 212 11.79 -1.83 9.65
C LEU A 212 10.92 -2.62 8.68
N PRO A 213 11.06 -2.40 7.36
CA PRO A 213 10.29 -3.11 6.35
C PRO A 213 10.85 -4.51 6.07
N TYR A 214 9.95 -5.47 5.84
CA TYR A 214 10.25 -6.85 5.49
C TYR A 214 9.48 -7.27 4.24
N VAL A 215 9.97 -8.32 3.56
CA VAL A 215 9.28 -8.90 2.41
C VAL A 215 9.37 -10.42 2.42
N ALA A 216 8.23 -11.05 2.14
CA ALA A 216 8.11 -12.47 1.85
C ALA A 216 7.59 -12.69 0.43
N ARG A 217 7.75 -13.91 -0.10
CA ARG A 217 7.17 -14.31 -1.38
C ARG A 217 6.63 -15.74 -1.33
N PHE A 218 5.67 -16.04 -2.18
CA PHE A 218 5.12 -17.36 -2.38
C PHE A 218 4.64 -17.55 -3.84
N SER A 219 4.46 -18.78 -4.30
CA SER A 219 4.22 -19.04 -5.72
C SER A 219 2.73 -19.07 -6.09
N LYS A 220 1.84 -19.44 -5.17
CA LYS A 220 0.40 -19.57 -5.40
C LYS A 220 -0.35 -18.67 -4.43
N LEU A 221 -1.40 -18.01 -4.89
CA LEU A 221 -2.21 -17.16 -4.00
C LEU A 221 -2.93 -17.96 -2.90
N SER A 222 -3.19 -19.24 -3.12
CA SER A 222 -3.67 -20.15 -2.08
C SER A 222 -2.75 -20.25 -0.86
N ASP A 223 -1.47 -19.99 -1.04
CA ASP A 223 -0.45 -20.08 0.00
C ASP A 223 -0.42 -18.82 0.89
N LEU A 224 -1.22 -17.80 0.56
CA LEU A 224 -1.25 -16.53 1.29
C LEU A 224 -1.60 -16.69 2.78
N THR A 225 -2.38 -17.70 3.14
CA THR A 225 -2.74 -17.98 4.54
C THR A 225 -1.87 -19.05 5.20
N ASP A 226 -0.87 -19.59 4.48
CA ASP A 226 0.04 -20.63 4.96
C ASP A 226 1.50 -20.17 4.90
N PRO A 227 2.02 -19.50 5.94
CA PRO A 227 3.40 -19.02 6.00
C PRO A 227 4.48 -20.10 5.90
N SER A 228 4.12 -21.41 6.05
CA SER A 228 5.05 -22.50 5.82
C SER A 228 5.47 -22.65 4.36
N GLN A 229 4.66 -22.10 3.43
CA GLN A 229 4.92 -22.05 1.99
C GLN A 229 5.65 -20.76 1.58
N TRP A 230 5.89 -19.84 2.51
CA TRP A 230 6.54 -18.58 2.19
C TRP A 230 8.06 -18.71 2.23
N GLN A 231 8.69 -17.92 1.39
CA GLN A 231 10.11 -17.62 1.46
C GLN A 231 10.28 -16.18 1.91
N TYR A 232 11.17 -15.96 2.84
CA TYR A 232 11.46 -14.65 3.44
C TYR A 232 12.77 -14.12 2.91
N TRP A 233 12.85 -12.82 2.66
CA TRP A 233 14.10 -12.22 2.23
C TRP A 233 15.08 -12.09 3.38
N ASN A 234 16.30 -12.56 3.15
CA ASN A 234 17.43 -12.30 4.04
C ASN A 234 18.44 -11.40 3.31
N ALA A 235 18.48 -10.12 3.70
CA ALA A 235 19.33 -9.12 3.05
C ALA A 235 20.83 -9.34 3.35
N THR A 236 21.16 -10.02 4.44
CA THR A 236 22.56 -10.34 4.80
C THR A 236 23.13 -11.40 3.87
N SER A 237 22.42 -12.51 3.69
CA SER A 237 22.84 -13.58 2.77
C SER A 237 22.45 -13.29 1.32
N ARG A 238 21.59 -12.32 1.07
CA ARG A 238 21.01 -11.98 -0.24
C ARG A 238 20.28 -13.16 -0.89
N THR A 239 19.57 -13.94 -0.08
CA THR A 239 18.83 -15.12 -0.52
C THR A 239 17.42 -15.15 0.07
N TRP A 240 16.54 -15.89 -0.61
CA TRP A 240 15.23 -16.23 -0.09
C TRP A 240 15.36 -17.48 0.79
N VAL A 241 14.90 -17.39 2.03
CA VAL A 241 15.04 -18.42 3.06
C VAL A 241 13.70 -18.88 3.57
N ALA A 242 13.62 -20.11 4.07
CA ALA A 242 12.44 -20.59 4.80
C ALA A 242 12.47 -20.11 6.25
N GLY A 243 11.27 -19.94 6.83
CA GLY A 243 11.07 -19.56 8.23
C GLY A 243 11.25 -18.06 8.49
N GLN A 244 10.25 -17.45 9.12
CA GLN A 244 10.20 -16.01 9.41
C GLN A 244 11.39 -15.54 10.26
N SER A 245 11.84 -16.36 11.21
CA SER A 245 12.99 -16.05 12.08
C SER A 245 14.31 -15.84 11.35
N ASN A 246 14.41 -16.30 10.08
CA ASN A 246 15.57 -16.11 9.22
C ASN A 246 15.45 -14.86 8.33
N ALA A 247 14.33 -14.16 8.38
CA ALA A 247 14.14 -12.91 7.64
C ALA A 247 15.01 -11.80 8.22
N THR A 248 15.47 -10.89 7.38
CA THR A 248 16.10 -9.64 7.81
C THR A 248 15.42 -8.46 7.12
N ALA A 249 15.50 -7.29 7.74
CA ALA A 249 14.96 -6.08 7.16
C ALA A 249 15.57 -5.79 5.78
N MET A 250 14.77 -5.16 4.91
CA MET A 250 15.23 -4.79 3.57
C MET A 250 16.34 -3.76 3.63
N ALA A 251 17.42 -3.99 2.88
CA ALA A 251 18.58 -3.11 2.86
C ALA A 251 18.28 -1.77 2.14
N GLY A 252 18.80 -0.67 2.68
CA GLY A 252 18.69 0.67 2.11
C GLY A 252 17.54 1.50 2.70
N VAL A 253 16.66 0.92 3.51
CA VAL A 253 15.57 1.63 4.21
C VAL A 253 15.87 1.61 5.71
N PRO A 254 16.37 2.71 6.28
CA PRO A 254 16.77 2.75 7.69
C PRO A 254 15.58 2.68 8.65
N ALA A 255 14.46 3.29 8.26
CA ALA A 255 13.17 3.21 8.94
C ALA A 255 12.06 3.65 8.00
N ILE A 256 10.81 3.16 8.25
CA ILE A 256 9.61 3.56 7.52
C ILE A 256 8.39 3.42 8.43
N THR A 257 7.33 4.21 8.21
CA THR A 257 6.05 4.09 8.93
C THR A 257 5.37 2.75 8.66
N ASN A 258 4.41 2.34 9.52
CA ASN A 258 3.76 1.01 9.46
C ASN A 258 3.10 0.75 8.11
N GLU A 259 2.49 1.77 7.54
CA GLU A 259 1.86 1.70 6.24
C GLU A 259 2.73 2.42 5.20
N TYR A 260 3.12 1.69 4.20
CA TYR A 260 3.89 2.18 3.04
C TYR A 260 3.46 1.40 1.80
N SER A 261 3.79 1.90 0.63
CA SER A 261 3.47 1.21 -0.62
C SER A 261 4.73 0.80 -1.37
N VAL A 262 4.63 -0.30 -2.13
CA VAL A 262 5.65 -0.76 -3.07
C VAL A 262 4.99 -1.09 -4.39
N HIS A 263 5.44 -0.47 -5.47
CA HIS A 263 4.89 -0.68 -6.80
C HIS A 263 5.99 -0.99 -7.81
N ARG A 264 5.70 -1.90 -8.73
CA ARG A 264 6.51 -2.08 -9.94
C ARG A 264 6.02 -1.08 -10.99
N LEU A 265 6.92 -0.24 -11.46
CA LEU A 265 6.66 0.77 -12.47
C LEU A 265 7.53 0.52 -13.70
N ASN A 266 7.14 1.11 -14.84
CA ASN A 266 7.93 1.11 -16.05
C ASN A 266 8.35 2.56 -16.35
N ALA A 267 9.63 2.73 -16.66
CA ALA A 267 10.17 3.99 -17.17
C ALA A 267 10.90 3.71 -18.49
N ALA A 268 11.28 4.77 -19.20
CA ALA A 268 12.06 4.65 -20.45
C ALA A 268 13.38 3.87 -20.24
N THR A 269 13.90 3.82 -19.01
CA THR A 269 15.08 3.03 -18.62
C THR A 269 14.77 1.56 -18.34
N GLY A 270 13.50 1.17 -18.34
CA GLY A 270 13.03 -0.18 -18.03
C GLY A 270 12.22 -0.26 -16.73
N PRO A 271 11.84 -1.47 -16.30
CA PRO A 271 11.05 -1.66 -15.08
C PRO A 271 11.89 -1.44 -13.83
N PHE A 272 11.29 -0.83 -12.81
CA PHE A 272 11.87 -0.61 -11.50
C PHE A 272 10.79 -0.71 -10.41
N TYR A 273 11.19 -0.65 -9.14
CA TYR A 273 10.29 -0.64 -8.00
C TYR A 273 10.39 0.70 -7.28
N LEU A 274 9.23 1.24 -6.94
CA LEU A 274 9.07 2.45 -6.13
C LEU A 274 8.49 2.04 -4.77
N MET A 275 9.17 2.42 -3.69
CA MET A 275 8.61 2.41 -2.33
C MET A 275 8.28 3.85 -1.94
N THR A 276 7.11 4.06 -1.35
CA THR A 276 6.65 5.36 -0.83
C THR A 276 6.22 5.21 0.62
N GLY A 277 6.69 6.08 1.49
CA GLY A 277 6.40 6.08 2.92
C GLY A 277 6.88 7.36 3.61
N MET A 278 6.89 7.37 4.93
CA MET A 278 7.54 8.39 5.76
C MET A 278 8.63 7.75 6.61
N ASP A 279 9.65 8.52 6.97
CA ASP A 279 10.66 8.10 7.94
C ASP A 279 10.18 8.50 9.33
N PRO A 280 9.92 7.55 10.23
CA PRO A 280 9.42 7.85 11.56
C PRO A 280 10.47 8.47 12.49
N GLN A 281 11.72 8.55 12.07
CA GLN A 281 12.83 9.13 12.83
C GLN A 281 13.07 10.61 12.51
N ASP A 282 12.64 11.09 11.33
CA ASP A 282 12.99 12.42 10.83
C ASP A 282 11.82 13.14 10.13
N PRO A 283 11.19 14.08 10.81
CA PRO A 283 11.19 14.30 12.25
C PRO A 283 10.39 13.21 12.99
N PRO A 284 10.66 12.97 14.27
CA PRO A 284 9.90 11.99 15.04
C PRO A 284 8.46 12.46 15.28
N TYR A 285 7.55 11.50 15.55
CA TYR A 285 6.16 11.79 15.90
C TYR A 285 6.06 12.80 17.07
N PRO A 286 5.14 13.77 17.03
CA PRO A 286 4.08 14.00 16.03
C PRO A 286 4.52 14.90 14.85
N GLY A 287 5.78 15.08 14.62
CA GLY A 287 6.33 15.99 13.62
C GLY A 287 6.50 15.37 12.22
N TRP A 288 5.97 14.16 11.95
CA TRP A 288 6.05 13.51 10.64
C TRP A 288 5.49 14.42 9.54
N LYS A 289 6.31 14.70 8.53
CA LYS A 289 5.93 15.64 7.46
C LYS A 289 6.60 15.38 6.12
N TYR A 290 7.54 14.44 6.04
CA TYR A 290 8.27 14.20 4.81
C TYR A 290 7.75 12.96 4.09
N VAL A 291 7.04 13.15 2.98
CA VAL A 291 6.76 12.07 2.03
C VAL A 291 8.06 11.68 1.35
N THR A 292 8.43 10.41 1.48
CA THR A 292 9.72 9.89 1.02
C THR A 292 9.53 8.76 0.02
N THR A 293 10.50 8.61 -0.87
CA THR A 293 10.55 7.54 -1.85
C THR A 293 11.91 6.88 -1.90
N TYR A 294 11.91 5.62 -2.35
CA TYR A 294 13.09 4.82 -2.61
C TYR A 294 12.89 4.06 -3.91
N TYR A 295 13.95 3.84 -4.68
CA TYR A 295 13.94 3.01 -5.88
C TYR A 295 14.70 1.71 -5.68
N SER A 296 14.32 0.67 -6.41
CA SER A 296 15.05 -0.58 -6.50
C SER A 296 14.84 -1.26 -7.85
N CYS A 297 15.81 -2.05 -8.26
CA CYS A 297 15.69 -2.94 -9.42
C CYS A 297 14.95 -4.24 -9.11
N THR A 298 14.75 -4.56 -7.84
CA THR A 298 14.10 -5.80 -7.39
C THR A 298 13.11 -5.53 -6.27
N PRO A 299 12.08 -6.36 -6.10
CA PRO A 299 11.06 -6.14 -5.07
C PRO A 299 11.62 -6.19 -3.65
N GLN A 300 12.74 -6.83 -3.42
CA GLN A 300 13.36 -6.97 -2.10
C GLN A 300 14.49 -5.97 -1.83
N GLY A 301 14.79 -5.09 -2.76
CA GLY A 301 15.93 -4.18 -2.65
C GLY A 301 17.24 -4.78 -3.24
N PRO A 302 18.41 -4.20 -3.02
CA PRO A 302 18.59 -3.04 -2.13
C PRO A 302 17.90 -1.79 -2.66
N TRP A 303 17.42 -0.98 -1.72
CA TRP A 303 16.75 0.29 -2.00
C TRP A 303 17.76 1.43 -2.07
N THR A 304 17.48 2.44 -2.89
CA THR A 304 18.31 3.66 -3.00
C THR A 304 18.28 4.47 -1.70
N THR A 305 19.10 5.51 -1.67
CA THR A 305 19.01 6.54 -0.62
C THR A 305 17.62 7.20 -0.64
N ARG A 306 17.10 7.51 0.54
CA ARG A 306 15.85 8.25 0.75
C ARG A 306 15.82 9.54 -0.05
N THR A 307 14.73 9.75 -0.80
CA THR A 307 14.43 11.02 -1.46
C THR A 307 13.18 11.62 -0.84
N VAL A 308 13.28 12.82 -0.26
CA VAL A 308 12.11 13.60 0.18
C VAL A 308 11.48 14.22 -1.06
N VAL A 309 10.24 13.84 -1.36
CA VAL A 309 9.52 14.34 -2.53
C VAL A 309 8.48 15.40 -2.19
N TYR A 310 8.04 15.47 -0.93
CA TYR A 310 7.09 16.50 -0.48
C TYR A 310 7.22 16.74 1.02
N THR A 311 6.95 17.97 1.42
CA THR A 311 6.79 18.35 2.83
C THR A 311 5.33 18.74 3.03
N THR A 312 4.63 18.01 3.86
CA THR A 312 3.22 18.23 4.12
C THR A 312 3.01 19.51 4.92
N PRO A 313 2.17 20.43 4.43
CA PRO A 313 1.96 21.72 5.11
C PRO A 313 1.08 21.63 6.34
N GLU A 314 0.32 20.55 6.48
CA GLU A 314 -0.62 20.36 7.58
C GLU A 314 0.08 20.05 8.90
N THR A 315 1.22 19.36 8.89
CA THR A 315 1.91 18.97 10.13
C THR A 315 2.33 20.20 10.93
N GLY A 316 1.79 20.29 12.16
CA GLY A 316 1.97 21.40 13.07
C GLY A 316 1.02 22.59 12.82
N ALA A 317 0.19 22.54 11.78
CA ALA A 317 -0.88 23.52 11.60
C ALA A 317 -1.96 23.38 12.69
N PRO A 318 -2.66 24.46 13.06
CA PRO A 318 -3.76 24.35 14.02
C PRO A 318 -4.91 23.53 13.43
N GLY A 319 -5.48 22.64 14.25
CA GLY A 319 -6.77 22.03 13.99
C GLY A 319 -7.90 23.05 14.13
N CYS A 320 -9.11 22.63 13.84
CA CYS A 320 -10.27 23.55 13.84
C CYS A 320 -10.73 23.93 15.24
N SER A 321 -10.30 23.26 16.29
CA SER A 321 -10.69 23.52 17.66
C SER A 321 -9.48 23.86 18.55
N MET A 322 -8.75 22.87 19.03
CA MET A 322 -7.74 23.09 20.05
C MET A 322 -6.38 22.39 19.79
N GLY A 323 -6.36 21.40 18.90
CA GLY A 323 -5.18 20.59 18.63
C GLY A 323 -4.34 21.11 17.48
N THR A 324 -3.33 20.32 17.13
CA THR A 324 -2.51 20.49 15.93
C THR A 324 -2.65 19.28 15.04
N LEU A 325 -2.49 19.49 13.74
CA LEU A 325 -2.54 18.43 12.75
C LEU A 325 -1.18 17.71 12.64
N TYR A 326 -1.23 16.47 12.23
CA TYR A 326 -0.09 15.66 11.82
C TYR A 326 -0.43 14.85 10.56
N THR A 327 0.58 14.34 9.87
CA THR A 327 0.41 13.57 8.65
C THR A 327 1.15 12.25 8.73
N TYR A 328 0.68 11.22 7.99
CA TYR A 328 1.23 9.86 8.03
C TYR A 328 0.81 9.05 6.80
N ASP A 329 1.31 7.83 6.69
CA ASP A 329 0.92 6.74 5.81
C ASP A 329 0.83 7.08 4.31
N PRO A 330 1.85 7.74 3.72
CA PRO A 330 1.80 8.04 2.31
C PRO A 330 1.90 6.78 1.45
N LYS A 331 1.08 6.74 0.39
CA LYS A 331 0.98 5.63 -0.56
C LYS A 331 0.93 6.13 -1.99
N ALA A 332 1.60 5.41 -2.89
CA ALA A 332 1.52 5.67 -4.32
C ALA A 332 0.33 4.93 -4.95
N HIS A 333 -0.31 5.57 -5.93
CA HIS A 333 -1.48 5.10 -6.66
C HIS A 333 -1.19 5.12 -8.17
N PRO A 334 -0.45 4.15 -8.71
CA PRO A 334 -0.01 4.17 -10.10
C PRO A 334 -1.15 3.99 -11.12
N GLU A 335 -2.31 3.54 -10.67
CA GLU A 335 -3.53 3.41 -11.48
C GLU A 335 -4.15 4.76 -11.87
N PHE A 336 -3.70 5.86 -11.28
CA PHE A 336 -4.13 7.22 -11.61
C PHE A 336 -3.00 8.03 -12.25
N PRO A 337 -2.51 7.65 -13.45
CA PRO A 337 -1.42 8.36 -14.10
C PRO A 337 -1.88 9.74 -14.59
N SER A 338 -0.99 10.73 -14.50
CA SER A 338 -1.18 12.04 -15.13
C SER A 338 0.17 12.58 -15.61
N GLY A 339 0.33 12.69 -16.91
CA GLY A 339 1.62 13.04 -17.51
C GLY A 339 2.72 12.06 -17.06
N ALA A 340 3.88 12.58 -16.64
CA ALA A 340 4.99 11.80 -16.09
C ALA A 340 4.93 11.67 -14.55
N GLY A 341 3.78 11.96 -13.92
CA GLY A 341 3.62 11.97 -12.46
C GLY A 341 2.80 10.79 -11.94
N ILE A 342 3.20 10.28 -10.78
CA ILE A 342 2.43 9.31 -10.00
C ILE A 342 1.61 10.04 -8.94
N LEU A 343 0.36 9.59 -8.74
CA LEU A 343 -0.46 10.07 -7.61
C LEU A 343 0.09 9.45 -6.32
N VAL A 344 0.24 10.27 -5.29
CA VAL A 344 0.60 9.83 -3.94
C VAL A 344 -0.37 10.46 -2.96
N SER A 345 -0.96 9.66 -2.08
CA SER A 345 -1.73 10.15 -0.93
C SER A 345 -0.85 10.26 0.31
N TYR A 346 -1.31 11.02 1.26
CA TYR A 346 -0.94 10.96 2.67
C TYR A 346 -2.16 11.30 3.51
N ASP A 347 -2.20 10.81 4.73
CA ASP A 347 -3.35 11.01 5.61
C ASP A 347 -3.09 12.17 6.57
N VAL A 348 -4.12 13.01 6.78
CA VAL A 348 -4.13 14.11 7.74
C VAL A 348 -4.98 13.72 8.93
N ASN A 349 -4.49 13.96 10.12
CA ASN A 349 -5.20 13.70 11.37
C ASN A 349 -4.89 14.78 12.41
N ALA A 350 -5.71 14.87 13.43
CA ALA A 350 -5.55 15.81 14.54
C ALA A 350 -5.05 15.12 15.81
N ASN A 351 -4.17 15.79 16.55
CA ASN A 351 -3.71 15.32 17.86
C ASN A 351 -4.80 15.38 18.95
N ASP A 352 -5.82 16.20 18.75
CA ASP A 352 -6.97 16.29 19.64
C ASP A 352 -8.22 15.71 18.97
N SER A 353 -8.86 14.75 19.61
CA SER A 353 -10.08 14.11 19.09
C SER A 353 -11.25 15.10 18.91
N ALA A 354 -11.25 16.24 19.60
CA ALA A 354 -12.25 17.30 19.39
C ALA A 354 -12.18 17.92 18.00
N ASP A 355 -11.01 17.91 17.35
CA ASP A 355 -10.82 18.41 15.99
C ASP A 355 -11.37 17.46 14.93
N LEU A 356 -11.62 16.18 15.26
CA LEU A 356 -12.20 15.21 14.32
C LEU A 356 -13.65 15.54 13.91
N VAL A 357 -14.29 16.48 14.57
CA VAL A 357 -15.58 17.04 14.12
C VAL A 357 -15.43 17.79 12.79
N CYS A 358 -14.24 18.28 12.47
CA CYS A 358 -13.94 18.97 11.22
C CYS A 358 -13.47 17.96 10.16
N ALA A 359 -14.21 17.90 9.04
CA ALA A 359 -13.90 16.96 7.99
C ALA A 359 -12.55 17.25 7.29
N ASN A 360 -12.03 18.46 7.41
CA ASN A 360 -10.74 18.83 6.84
C ASN A 360 -9.56 18.37 7.69
N ASP A 361 -9.76 18.06 8.97
CA ASP A 361 -8.72 17.68 9.91
C ASP A 361 -8.53 16.16 10.00
N TYR A 362 -9.39 15.40 9.30
CA TYR A 362 -9.25 13.94 9.16
C TYR A 362 -9.66 13.50 7.76
N LYS A 363 -8.69 13.38 6.89
CA LYS A 363 -8.91 13.08 5.47
C LYS A 363 -7.62 12.67 4.77
N PRO A 364 -7.69 11.96 3.63
CA PRO A 364 -6.56 11.87 2.71
C PRO A 364 -6.28 13.24 2.05
N SER A 365 -5.03 13.47 1.73
CA SER A 365 -4.54 14.55 0.86
C SER A 365 -3.65 13.97 -0.24
N PHE A 366 -3.61 14.63 -1.41
CA PHE A 366 -3.00 14.06 -2.60
C PHE A 366 -1.98 14.99 -3.24
N ILE A 367 -0.90 14.40 -3.77
CA ILE A 367 0.14 15.08 -4.52
C ILE A 367 0.46 14.33 -5.81
N ARG A 368 1.02 15.04 -6.80
CA ARG A 368 1.65 14.46 -7.99
C ARG A 368 3.15 14.53 -7.84
N VAL A 369 3.78 13.37 -7.92
CA VAL A 369 5.25 13.23 -7.85
C VAL A 369 5.77 12.91 -9.24
N PRO A 370 6.55 13.81 -9.88
CA PRO A 370 7.08 13.56 -11.21
C PRO A 370 8.21 12.53 -11.15
N ILE A 371 8.15 11.54 -12.06
CA ILE A 371 9.18 10.51 -12.26
C ILE A 371 9.64 10.60 -13.70
N ALA A 372 10.93 10.84 -13.90
CA ALA A 372 11.49 11.01 -15.24
C ALA A 372 11.32 9.73 -16.08
N GLY A 373 10.76 9.89 -17.28
CA GLY A 373 10.56 8.80 -18.22
C GLY A 373 9.51 7.77 -17.80
N LEU A 374 8.66 8.07 -16.81
CA LEU A 374 7.54 7.21 -16.42
C LEU A 374 6.64 6.98 -17.64
N GLU A 375 6.39 5.71 -17.96
CA GLU A 375 5.49 5.34 -19.04
C GLU A 375 4.04 5.45 -18.58
N ALA A 376 3.19 6.06 -19.42
CA ALA A 376 1.76 6.11 -19.21
C ALA A 376 1.18 4.70 -19.38
N GLY A 377 0.85 4.05 -18.28
CA GLY A 377 0.28 2.70 -18.25
C GLY A 377 0.56 2.10 -16.88
N GLY A 378 -0.48 2.02 -16.07
CA GLY A 378 -0.41 1.42 -14.74
C GLY A 378 0.12 -0.01 -14.78
N PRO A 379 0.43 -0.60 -13.60
CA PRO A 379 0.91 -1.97 -13.51
C PRO A 379 -0.12 -2.92 -14.14
N ARG A 380 0.33 -3.68 -15.13
CA ARG A 380 -0.45 -4.79 -15.70
C ARG A 380 -0.24 -6.05 -14.89
#